data_8fe13c8418aa00c63a71b28650e3ee5c
#
_entry.id   8fe13c8418aa00c63a71b28650e3ee5c
#
_cell.length_a   1.000
_cell.length_b   1.000
_cell.length_c   1.000
_cell.angle_alpha   90.00
_cell.angle_beta   90.00
_cell.angle_gamma   90.00
#
_symmetry.space_group_name_H-M   'P 1'
#
loop_
_entity.id
_entity.type
_entity.pdbx_description
1 polymer ?
#
loop_
_entity_poly.entity_id
_entity_poly.type
_entity_poly.pdbx_seq_one_letter_code
_entity_poly.pdbx_strand_id
1 'polypeptide(L)'
;MSTQPIHVDLPHKLGRTEARRRIADNIHKLTSFFPGGGSVTHQWQGDRLDLDIVAMGQSVTASVEVEEALLRVHVALPGLLGMMAKPIEAALRAKGSDLLLEDRSK
;
A
#
# COMPACT_ATOMS: atom_id res chain seq x y z
N MET A 1 3.69 -21.07 -9.98
CA MET A 1 4.18 -19.70 -10.17
C MET A 1 4.35 -19.05 -8.83
N SER A 2 5.48 -18.48 -8.62
CA SER A 2 5.76 -17.90 -7.32
C SER A 2 5.29 -16.45 -7.27
N THR A 3 4.73 -16.08 -6.15
CA THR A 3 4.45 -14.70 -5.79
C THR A 3 5.51 -14.26 -4.81
N GLN A 4 5.88 -13.00 -4.88
CA GLN A 4 6.84 -12.43 -3.93
C GLN A 4 6.07 -11.59 -2.94
N PRO A 5 5.75 -12.11 -1.75
CA PRO A 5 5.01 -11.32 -0.77
C PRO A 5 5.90 -10.27 -0.14
N ILE A 6 5.34 -9.09 0.02
CA ILE A 6 6.00 -8.00 0.74
C ILE A 6 5.20 -7.74 1.99
N HIS A 7 5.88 -7.59 3.11
CA HIS A 7 5.26 -7.25 4.37
C HIS A 7 6.02 -6.08 4.99
N VAL A 8 5.32 -4.98 5.22
CA VAL A 8 5.92 -3.78 5.80
C VAL A 8 5.02 -3.27 6.90
N ASP A 9 5.59 -3.01 8.07
CA ASP A 9 4.87 -2.37 9.17
C ASP A 9 5.29 -0.91 9.20
N LEU A 10 4.30 -0.01 9.22
CA LEU A 10 4.53 1.42 9.22
C LEU A 10 3.95 2.02 10.50
N PRO A 11 4.78 2.31 11.49
CA PRO A 11 4.27 2.88 12.74
C PRO A 11 3.76 4.29 12.55
N HIS A 12 2.75 4.65 13.33
CA HIS A 12 2.21 6.00 13.32
C HIS A 12 1.70 6.35 14.72
N LYS A 13 1.37 7.62 14.91
CA LYS A 13 0.86 8.11 16.18
C LYS A 13 -0.48 8.81 15.99
N LEU A 14 -1.25 8.36 15.03
CA LEU A 14 -2.48 9.06 14.62
C LEU A 14 -3.74 8.45 15.23
N GLY A 15 -3.66 7.21 15.69
CA GLY A 15 -4.84 6.46 16.02
C GLY A 15 -5.51 5.89 14.78
N ARG A 16 -6.33 4.89 14.97
CA ARG A 16 -6.93 4.14 13.86
C ARG A 16 -7.81 5.01 12.96
N THR A 17 -8.67 5.81 13.56
CA THR A 17 -9.63 6.60 12.79
C THR A 17 -8.94 7.62 11.88
N GLU A 18 -7.97 8.33 12.42
CA GLU A 18 -7.26 9.33 11.63
C GLU A 18 -6.39 8.66 10.56
N ALA A 19 -5.75 7.53 10.88
CA ALA A 19 -4.95 6.81 9.91
C ALA A 19 -5.81 6.34 8.73
N ARG A 20 -7.01 5.81 9.02
CA ARG A 20 -7.92 5.38 7.95
C ARG A 20 -8.29 6.55 7.04
N ARG A 21 -8.58 7.70 7.61
CA ARG A 21 -8.95 8.88 6.83
C ARG A 21 -7.82 9.28 5.89
N ARG A 22 -6.59 9.31 6.40
CA ARG A 22 -5.45 9.71 5.58
C ARG A 22 -5.15 8.71 4.49
N ILE A 23 -5.27 7.42 4.78
CA ILE A 23 -5.09 6.39 3.77
C ILE A 23 -6.12 6.54 2.66
N ALA A 24 -7.38 6.75 3.03
CA ALA A 24 -8.44 6.91 2.03
C ALA A 24 -8.16 8.09 1.10
N ASP A 25 -7.60 9.17 1.64
CA ASP A 25 -7.27 10.34 0.84
C ASP A 25 -6.07 10.12 -0.08
N ASN A 26 -5.19 9.16 0.27
CA ASN A 26 -3.91 9.02 -0.42
C ASN A 26 -3.75 7.71 -1.18
N ILE A 27 -4.78 6.88 -1.22
CA ILE A 27 -4.66 5.53 -1.75
C ILE A 27 -4.21 5.53 -3.22
N HIS A 28 -4.63 6.50 -3.99
CA HIS A 28 -4.26 6.59 -5.40
C HIS A 28 -2.75 6.77 -5.60
N LYS A 29 -2.03 7.22 -4.59
CA LYS A 29 -0.59 7.42 -4.70
C LYS A 29 0.19 6.12 -4.71
N LEU A 30 -0.45 5.00 -4.38
CA LEU A 30 0.24 3.71 -4.37
C LEU A 30 0.74 3.33 -5.75
N THR A 31 0.10 3.79 -6.81
CA THR A 31 0.58 3.48 -8.16
C THR A 31 1.94 4.07 -8.44
N SER A 32 2.37 5.06 -7.66
CA SER A 32 3.69 5.66 -7.86
C SER A 32 4.83 4.72 -7.47
N PHE A 33 4.53 3.63 -6.75
CA PHE A 33 5.55 2.64 -6.43
C PHE A 33 5.83 1.67 -7.58
N PHE A 34 5.05 1.76 -8.67
CA PHE A 34 5.19 0.84 -9.80
C PHE A 34 5.65 1.59 -11.03
N PRO A 35 6.57 1.01 -11.81
CA PRO A 35 7.03 1.65 -13.06
C PRO A 35 5.86 1.84 -14.03
N GLY A 36 5.80 3.00 -14.65
CA GLY A 36 4.74 3.30 -15.61
C GLY A 36 3.40 3.62 -14.97
N GLY A 37 3.32 3.62 -13.63
CA GLY A 37 2.07 3.86 -12.93
C GLY A 37 1.11 2.69 -13.05
N GLY A 38 -0.17 2.98 -12.99
CA GLY A 38 -1.19 1.96 -13.07
C GLY A 38 -2.53 2.49 -12.57
N SER A 39 -3.43 1.57 -12.25
CA SER A 39 -4.70 1.94 -11.66
C SER A 39 -4.89 1.15 -10.36
N VAL A 40 -5.66 1.71 -9.45
CA VAL A 40 -5.91 1.07 -8.17
C VAL A 40 -7.40 1.12 -7.87
N THR A 41 -7.95 0.00 -7.43
CA THR A 41 -9.29 -0.07 -6.88
C THR A 41 -9.17 -0.57 -5.45
N HIS A 42 -10.11 -0.19 -4.61
CA HIS A 42 -10.01 -0.52 -3.19
C HIS A 42 -11.39 -0.83 -2.62
N GLN A 43 -11.36 -1.55 -1.50
CA GLN A 43 -12.58 -1.89 -0.77
C GLN A 43 -12.22 -2.03 0.71
N TRP A 44 -12.98 -1.36 1.56
CA TRP A 44 -12.78 -1.46 3.00
C TRP A 44 -13.58 -2.63 3.57
N GLN A 45 -12.95 -3.37 4.47
CA GLN A 45 -13.61 -4.41 5.25
C GLN A 45 -13.21 -4.19 6.70
N GLY A 46 -14.04 -3.47 7.45
CA GLY A 46 -13.68 -3.05 8.79
C GLY A 46 -12.46 -2.14 8.73
N ASP A 47 -11.42 -2.50 9.44
CA ASP A 47 -10.18 -1.72 9.48
C ASP A 47 -9.14 -2.24 8.50
N ARG A 48 -9.53 -3.13 7.60
CA ARG A 48 -8.64 -3.64 6.56
C ARG A 48 -9.05 -3.07 5.21
N LEU A 49 -8.08 -2.54 4.49
CA LEU A 49 -8.27 -2.05 3.14
C LEU A 49 -7.70 -3.05 2.16
N ASP A 50 -8.55 -3.60 1.31
CA ASP A 50 -8.12 -4.51 0.25
C ASP A 50 -7.94 -3.72 -1.03
N LEU A 51 -6.85 -3.99 -1.73
CA LEU A 51 -6.45 -3.23 -2.91
C LEU A 51 -6.18 -4.16 -4.07
N ASP A 52 -6.64 -3.75 -5.25
CA ASP A 52 -6.24 -4.37 -6.51
C ASP A 52 -5.57 -3.30 -7.34
N ILE A 53 -4.32 -3.55 -7.70
CA ILE A 53 -3.51 -2.60 -8.47
C ILE A 53 -3.18 -3.26 -9.79
N VAL A 54 -3.45 -2.57 -10.89
CA VAL A 54 -3.03 -3.05 -12.22
C VAL A 54 -1.85 -2.22 -12.65
N ALA A 55 -0.71 -2.86 -12.82
CA ALA A 55 0.53 -2.20 -13.22
C ALA A 55 1.28 -3.10 -14.19
N MET A 56 1.78 -2.52 -15.26
CA MET A 56 2.54 -3.26 -16.29
C MET A 56 1.76 -4.45 -16.83
N GLY A 57 0.43 -4.30 -16.96
CA GLY A 57 -0.42 -5.37 -17.47
C GLY A 57 -0.65 -6.51 -16.49
N GLN A 58 -0.27 -6.35 -15.23
CA GLN A 58 -0.43 -7.39 -14.23
C GLN A 58 -1.25 -6.90 -13.06
N SER A 59 -1.95 -7.82 -12.42
CA SER A 59 -2.76 -7.52 -11.25
C SER A 59 -1.97 -7.79 -9.98
N VAL A 60 -1.88 -6.79 -9.13
CA VAL A 60 -1.21 -6.88 -7.83
C VAL A 60 -2.28 -6.78 -6.77
N THR A 61 -2.29 -7.74 -5.84
CA THR A 61 -3.20 -7.66 -4.70
C THR A 61 -2.42 -7.16 -3.49
N ALA A 62 -3.08 -6.33 -2.69
CA ALA A 62 -2.46 -5.79 -1.50
C ALA A 62 -3.53 -5.61 -0.43
N SER A 63 -3.09 -5.51 0.80
CA SER A 63 -3.99 -5.17 1.89
C SER A 63 -3.24 -4.30 2.90
N VAL A 64 -3.99 -3.42 3.55
CA VAL A 64 -3.47 -2.59 4.62
C VAL A 64 -4.38 -2.79 5.82
N GLU A 65 -3.82 -3.32 6.90
CA GLU A 65 -4.54 -3.43 8.16
C GLU A 65 -4.21 -2.21 9.00
N VAL A 66 -5.22 -1.43 9.32
CA VAL A 66 -5.03 -0.18 10.05
C VAL A 66 -5.21 -0.48 11.54
N GLU A 67 -4.13 -0.33 12.29
CA GLU A 67 -4.16 -0.52 13.73
C GLU A 67 -3.95 0.82 14.42
N GLU A 68 -4.07 0.80 15.73
CA GLU A 68 -4.04 2.04 16.49
C GLU A 68 -2.69 2.76 16.36
N ALA A 69 -1.61 2.00 16.29
CA ALA A 69 -0.26 2.55 16.32
C ALA A 69 0.58 2.16 15.11
N LEU A 70 0.05 1.38 14.17
CA LEU A 70 0.80 1.02 12.97
C LEU A 70 -0.13 0.58 11.84
N LEU A 71 0.44 0.56 10.65
CA LEU A 71 -0.20 -0.03 9.48
C LEU A 71 0.55 -1.31 9.14
N ARG A 72 -0.19 -2.37 8.86
CA ARG A 72 0.41 -3.60 8.33
C ARG A 72 0.09 -3.69 6.85
N VAL A 73 1.12 -3.56 6.04
CA VAL A 73 0.99 -3.55 4.59
C VAL A 73 1.46 -4.88 4.05
N HIS A 74 0.60 -5.53 3.26
CA HIS A 74 0.92 -6.79 2.60
C HIS A 74 0.71 -6.60 1.12
N VAL A 75 1.70 -6.98 0.32
CA VAL A 75 1.61 -6.86 -1.14
C VAL A 75 2.05 -8.19 -1.75
N ALA A 76 1.27 -8.70 -2.68
CA ALA A 76 1.61 -9.90 -3.44
C ALA A 76 1.93 -9.50 -4.87
N LEU A 77 3.18 -9.69 -5.28
CA LEU A 77 3.66 -9.32 -6.61
C LEU A 77 3.76 -10.56 -7.49
N PRO A 78 2.94 -10.67 -8.54
CA PRO A 78 3.00 -11.83 -9.43
C PRO A 78 4.03 -11.65 -10.54
N GLY A 79 4.52 -12.77 -11.06
CA GLY A 79 5.28 -12.81 -12.29
C GLY A 79 6.46 -11.85 -12.32
N LEU A 80 6.51 -11.04 -13.36
CA LEU A 80 7.59 -10.07 -13.56
C LEU A 80 7.74 -9.11 -12.41
N LEU A 81 6.63 -8.71 -11.80
CA LEU A 81 6.69 -7.74 -10.72
C LEU A 81 7.35 -8.31 -9.48
N GLY A 82 7.42 -9.64 -9.37
CA GLY A 82 8.15 -10.26 -8.26
C GLY A 82 9.62 -9.91 -8.25
N MET A 83 10.19 -9.62 -9.42
CA MET A 83 11.60 -9.21 -9.51
C MET A 83 11.80 -7.83 -8.91
N MET A 84 10.74 -7.07 -8.71
CA MET A 84 10.80 -5.74 -8.15
C MET A 84 10.43 -5.69 -6.67
N ALA A 85 10.32 -6.85 -6.04
CA ALA A 85 9.88 -6.91 -4.65
C ALA A 85 10.76 -6.10 -3.72
N LYS A 86 12.08 -6.23 -3.86
CA LYS A 86 13.00 -5.53 -2.96
C LYS A 86 12.97 -4.02 -3.15
N PRO A 87 13.05 -3.48 -4.38
CA PRO A 87 12.91 -2.03 -4.56
C PRO A 87 11.56 -1.50 -4.06
N ILE A 88 10.48 -2.22 -4.33
CA ILE A 88 9.16 -1.79 -3.90
C ILE A 88 9.05 -1.83 -2.38
N GLU A 89 9.56 -2.89 -1.76
CA GLU A 89 9.56 -2.98 -0.30
C GLU A 89 10.38 -1.86 0.32
N ALA A 90 11.55 -1.58 -0.25
CA ALA A 90 12.39 -0.49 0.26
C ALA A 90 11.70 0.85 0.14
N ALA A 91 11.01 1.10 -0.97
CA ALA A 91 10.27 2.33 -1.16
C ALA A 91 9.14 2.46 -0.15
N LEU A 92 8.42 1.37 0.10
CA LEU A 92 7.35 1.37 1.07
C LEU A 92 7.88 1.67 2.48
N ARG A 93 8.99 1.05 2.85
CA ARG A 93 9.57 1.31 4.18
C ARG A 93 10.05 2.75 4.32
N ALA A 94 10.68 3.28 3.27
CA ALA A 94 11.28 4.60 3.33
C ALA A 94 10.24 5.70 3.23
N LYS A 95 9.19 5.52 2.41
CA LYS A 95 8.28 6.60 2.07
C LYS A 95 6.82 6.27 2.27
N GLY A 96 6.50 5.04 2.65
CA GLY A 96 5.11 4.63 2.76
C GLY A 96 4.31 5.46 3.75
N SER A 97 4.88 5.73 4.92
CA SER A 97 4.20 6.54 5.92
C SER A 97 3.94 7.95 5.41
N ASP A 98 4.94 8.56 4.80
CA ASP A 98 4.78 9.90 4.27
C ASP A 98 3.72 9.94 3.18
N LEU A 99 3.71 8.93 2.31
CA LEU A 99 2.78 8.88 1.20
C LEU A 99 1.36 8.58 1.63
N LEU A 100 1.18 7.54 2.45
CA LEU A 100 -0.14 7.06 2.82
C LEU A 100 -0.78 7.86 3.94
N LEU A 101 0.04 8.46 4.80
CA LEU A 101 -0.46 9.14 5.99
C LEU A 101 -0.33 10.65 5.89
N GLU A 102 -0.06 11.17 4.71
CA GLU A 102 0.00 12.60 4.50
C GLU A 102 -1.34 13.26 4.79
N ASP A 103 -1.32 14.38 5.50
CA ASP A 103 -2.54 15.11 5.81
C ASP A 103 -2.84 16.08 4.67
N ARG A 104 -3.85 15.77 3.88
CA ARG A 104 -4.23 16.56 2.72
C ARG A 104 -5.36 17.54 3.02
N SER A 105 -5.78 17.61 4.26
CA SER A 105 -6.88 18.49 4.63
C SER A 105 -6.46 19.95 4.80
N LYS A 106 -5.18 20.24 4.72
CA LYS A 106 -4.66 21.60 4.81
C LYS A 106 -4.57 22.25 3.47
#